data_653c18777df10a1ef451695dfa83dda9
#
_entry.id   653c18777df10a1ef451695dfa83dda9
#
_cell.length_a   1.000
_cell.length_b   1.000
_cell.length_c   1.000
_cell.angle_alpha   90.00
_cell.angle_beta   90.00
_cell.angle_gamma   90.00
#
_symmetry.space_group_name_H-M   'P 1'
#
loop_
_entity.id
_entity.type
_entity.pdbx_description
1 polymer ?
#
loop_
_entity_poly.entity_id
_entity_poly.type
_entity_poly.pdbx_seq_one_letter_code
_entity_poly.pdbx_strand_id
1 'polypeptide(L)'
;MEKFNRRSFLTRLGAGASLALTACAKADDNSSSNANHPSLVKGQMEMRTTPTTGDKVSLLGYGCMRWPTDENGDIDQEMVNRLVDRAIEYGVNYFDTSPAYCKGMSEHATGIALSRHPRDKYFIATKLSNFAESTWSRSESIKMYHNSFKELQTDYIDYMLLHGIGMGGMTAYRKRYLDNGMLDFLINERKAGRIRNLGFSYHGDIEVFDYLLSLHDEIKWDFVQIQLNYLDWHFAKQINERNTNAEYLYNELAKRGIPSVIMEPLLGGRLAKVNSHIASRLKEREPERSIASWAFRYAGTFPLVLTVLSGMTYMEHLNDNLTSYSPFKPLSDDDLIFLDDIAKEMMSLNTIPCNDCKYCMPCPYGIDIPANLLHYNKCINEGHFPMERDADAASADAREAYARNRQIFLLSYDRSIPRERQATYCIGCGRCAPHCPQRIDIPHELQRIDHLVDKLRKQVNKPKYATD
;
A
#
# COMPACT_ATOMS: atom_id res chain seq x y z
N MET A 1 -28.46 13.79 56.32
CA MET A 1 -27.47 14.00 55.25
C MET A 1 -26.30 13.03 55.47
N GLU A 2 -26.40 11.85 54.88
CA GLU A 2 -25.32 10.82 54.95
C GLU A 2 -24.20 11.19 54.04
N LYS A 3 -22.98 11.23 54.60
CA LYS A 3 -21.74 11.49 53.84
C LYS A 3 -21.40 10.28 52.96
N PHE A 4 -21.47 10.43 51.65
CA PHE A 4 -20.99 9.45 50.69
C PHE A 4 -19.49 9.24 50.86
N ASN A 5 -19.09 8.01 51.23
CA ASN A 5 -17.69 7.59 51.41
C ASN A 5 -17.20 6.89 50.15
N ARG A 6 -15.96 7.21 49.72
CA ARG A 6 -15.29 6.62 48.55
C ARG A 6 -15.24 5.08 48.55
N ARG A 7 -15.29 4.46 49.72
CA ARG A 7 -15.27 3.00 49.88
C ARG A 7 -16.58 2.36 49.44
N SER A 8 -17.74 3.03 49.63
CA SER A 8 -19.06 2.51 49.22
C SER A 8 -19.31 2.65 47.70
N PHE A 9 -18.60 3.55 47.05
CA PHE A 9 -18.65 3.68 45.58
C PHE A 9 -17.89 2.56 44.87
N LEU A 10 -16.71 2.17 45.37
CA LEU A 10 -15.89 1.08 44.79
C LEU A 10 -16.50 -0.31 45.00
N THR A 11 -17.23 -0.56 46.12
CA THR A 11 -17.94 -1.82 46.35
C THR A 11 -19.17 -2.01 45.46
N ARG A 12 -19.78 -0.92 44.97
CA ARG A 12 -20.93 -1.02 44.04
C ARG A 12 -20.48 -1.16 42.58
N LEU A 13 -19.27 -0.72 42.22
CA LEU A 13 -18.68 -0.97 40.91
C LEU A 13 -18.11 -2.39 40.79
N GLY A 14 -17.59 -2.99 41.86
CA GLY A 14 -17.06 -4.34 41.88
C GLY A 14 -18.10 -5.47 41.69
N ALA A 15 -19.37 -5.23 42.07
CA ALA A 15 -20.44 -6.22 41.93
C ALA A 15 -21.08 -6.24 40.52
N GLY A 16 -20.92 -5.16 39.72
CA GLY A 16 -21.39 -5.11 38.32
C GLY A 16 -20.39 -5.64 37.31
N ALA A 17 -19.09 -5.58 37.63
CA ALA A 17 -18.02 -6.03 36.73
C ALA A 17 -17.80 -7.55 36.75
N SER A 18 -18.18 -8.24 37.84
CA SER A 18 -18.00 -9.71 37.94
C SER A 18 -19.03 -10.52 37.14
N LEU A 19 -20.14 -9.92 36.70
CA LEU A 19 -21.12 -10.58 35.84
C LEU A 19 -20.89 -10.35 34.33
N ALA A 20 -20.01 -9.41 33.95
CA ALA A 20 -19.64 -9.19 32.55
C ALA A 20 -18.41 -10.00 32.11
N LEU A 21 -17.59 -10.47 33.05
CA LEU A 21 -16.36 -11.24 32.74
C LEU A 21 -16.58 -12.75 32.59
N THR A 22 -17.76 -13.27 32.94
CA THR A 22 -18.11 -14.68 32.74
C THR A 22 -18.88 -14.96 31.45
N ALA A 23 -19.22 -13.93 30.66
CA ALA A 23 -19.90 -14.09 29.38
C ALA A 23 -18.97 -13.99 28.16
N CYS A 24 -17.65 -13.70 28.34
CA CYS A 24 -16.68 -13.60 27.26
C CYS A 24 -15.77 -14.82 27.08
N ALA A 25 -16.04 -15.93 27.77
CA ALA A 25 -15.25 -17.16 27.66
C ALA A 25 -16.06 -18.31 27.05
N LYS A 26 -16.68 -18.09 25.91
CA LYS A 26 -17.12 -19.05 24.88
C LYS A 26 -17.78 -18.26 23.76
N ALA A 27 -16.99 -17.57 22.94
CA ALA A 27 -17.40 -17.24 21.60
C ALA A 27 -16.93 -18.42 20.73
N ASP A 28 -17.83 -19.36 20.52
CA ASP A 28 -17.74 -20.31 19.42
C ASP A 28 -17.58 -19.49 18.13
N ASP A 29 -16.72 -19.98 17.26
CA ASP A 29 -16.39 -19.49 15.90
C ASP A 29 -17.61 -19.56 14.95
N ASN A 30 -18.76 -19.04 15.39
CA ASN A 30 -20.01 -19.06 14.64
C ASN A 30 -20.83 -17.79 14.83
N SER A 31 -20.23 -16.60 14.64
CA SER A 31 -20.98 -15.39 14.37
C SER A 31 -21.13 -15.23 12.87
N SER A 32 -22.17 -15.86 12.32
CA SER A 32 -22.73 -15.55 11.02
C SER A 32 -23.19 -14.09 10.98
N SER A 33 -22.33 -13.18 10.55
CA SER A 33 -22.77 -11.96 9.89
C SER A 33 -23.24 -12.40 8.50
N ASN A 34 -24.55 -12.47 8.31
CA ASN A 34 -25.20 -12.62 7.00
C ASN A 34 -24.97 -11.37 6.14
N ALA A 35 -23.74 -11.20 5.65
CA ALA A 35 -23.47 -10.52 4.39
C ALA A 35 -23.21 -11.63 3.38
N ASN A 36 -23.93 -11.62 2.26
CA ASN A 36 -23.75 -12.54 1.14
C ASN A 36 -22.37 -12.32 0.49
N HIS A 37 -21.28 -12.61 1.20
CA HIS A 37 -19.97 -12.71 0.59
C HIS A 37 -19.87 -14.04 -0.17
N PRO A 38 -19.33 -14.04 -1.40
CA PRO A 38 -19.03 -15.27 -2.11
C PRO A 38 -18.29 -16.23 -1.20
N SER A 39 -18.79 -17.46 -1.05
CA SER A 39 -18.13 -18.45 -0.19
C SER A 39 -16.74 -18.76 -0.73
N LEU A 40 -15.71 -18.64 0.13
CA LEU A 40 -14.34 -19.04 -0.21
C LEU A 40 -14.27 -20.54 -0.50
N VAL A 41 -13.79 -20.91 -1.69
CA VAL A 41 -13.65 -22.29 -2.12
C VAL A 41 -12.16 -22.61 -2.29
N LYS A 42 -11.67 -23.63 -1.54
CA LYS A 42 -10.29 -24.10 -1.69
C LYS A 42 -10.04 -24.68 -3.08
N GLY A 43 -8.81 -24.51 -3.59
CA GLY A 43 -8.36 -25.11 -4.84
C GLY A 43 -8.86 -24.43 -6.11
N GLN A 44 -9.44 -23.23 -6.00
CA GLN A 44 -9.91 -22.42 -7.15
C GLN A 44 -9.09 -21.14 -7.36
N MET A 45 -7.91 -21.01 -6.71
CA MET A 45 -7.01 -19.89 -6.96
C MET A 45 -6.58 -19.88 -8.43
N GLU A 46 -6.74 -18.73 -9.07
CA GLU A 46 -6.25 -18.53 -10.43
C GLU A 46 -4.72 -18.58 -10.45
N MET A 47 -4.16 -19.36 -11.37
CA MET A 47 -2.72 -19.57 -11.51
C MET A 47 -2.24 -19.04 -12.86
N ARG A 48 -1.07 -18.41 -12.85
CA ARG A 48 -0.35 -17.95 -14.04
C ARG A 48 0.97 -18.69 -14.17
N THR A 49 1.44 -18.89 -15.40
CA THR A 49 2.67 -19.65 -15.64
C THR A 49 3.82 -18.70 -15.98
N THR A 50 4.93 -18.80 -15.24
CA THR A 50 6.16 -18.09 -15.55
C THR A 50 6.75 -18.65 -16.86
N PRO A 51 6.96 -17.83 -17.92
CA PRO A 51 7.40 -18.34 -19.22
C PRO A 51 8.76 -19.04 -19.20
N THR A 52 9.68 -18.58 -18.36
CA THR A 52 11.08 -19.07 -18.30
C THR A 52 11.22 -20.36 -17.51
N THR A 53 10.55 -20.49 -16.38
CA THR A 53 10.71 -21.65 -15.49
C THR A 53 9.52 -22.62 -15.50
N GLY A 54 8.39 -22.23 -16.08
CA GLY A 54 7.17 -23.03 -16.08
C GLY A 54 6.45 -23.08 -14.72
N ASP A 55 6.90 -22.31 -13.74
CA ASP A 55 6.31 -22.25 -12.40
C ASP A 55 4.87 -21.72 -12.45
N LYS A 56 3.97 -22.37 -11.75
CA LYS A 56 2.60 -21.93 -11.57
C LYS A 56 2.49 -21.02 -10.35
N VAL A 57 2.31 -19.73 -10.60
CA VAL A 57 2.24 -18.67 -9.60
C VAL A 57 0.79 -18.26 -9.39
N SER A 58 0.36 -18.11 -8.13
CA SER A 58 -0.98 -17.62 -7.80
C SER A 58 -1.16 -16.18 -8.27
N LEU A 59 -2.31 -15.88 -8.89
CA LEU A 59 -2.62 -14.53 -9.35
C LEU A 59 -2.72 -13.53 -8.18
N LEU A 60 -3.11 -13.97 -6.98
CA LEU A 60 -2.93 -13.22 -5.74
C LEU A 60 -1.55 -13.52 -5.15
N GLY A 61 -0.70 -12.48 -5.03
CA GLY A 61 0.57 -12.52 -4.33
C GLY A 61 0.49 -11.83 -2.96
N TYR A 62 1.24 -12.33 -1.99
CA TYR A 62 1.32 -11.74 -0.66
C TYR A 62 2.44 -10.70 -0.60
N GLY A 63 2.08 -9.41 -0.42
CA GLY A 63 3.03 -8.32 -0.19
C GLY A 63 3.39 -8.20 1.29
N CYS A 64 4.62 -8.56 1.65
CA CYS A 64 5.08 -8.64 3.05
C CYS A 64 5.54 -7.30 3.64
N MET A 65 5.25 -6.19 2.98
CA MET A 65 5.62 -4.84 3.44
C MET A 65 4.78 -4.34 4.62
N ARG A 66 3.61 -4.93 4.86
CA ARG A 66 2.61 -4.46 5.83
C ARG A 66 2.23 -5.55 6.82
N TRP A 67 3.22 -6.26 7.37
CA TRP A 67 2.99 -7.23 8.43
C TRP A 67 2.30 -6.56 9.63
N PRO A 68 1.37 -7.25 10.31
CA PRO A 68 0.74 -6.74 11.52
C PRO A 68 1.79 -6.49 12.61
N THR A 69 1.52 -5.50 13.47
CA THR A 69 2.38 -5.15 14.60
C THR A 69 1.61 -5.25 15.90
N ASP A 70 2.32 -5.57 16.97
CA ASP A 70 1.83 -5.55 18.35
C ASP A 70 1.70 -4.11 18.90
N GLU A 71 1.37 -4.01 20.19
CA GLU A 71 1.23 -2.72 20.90
C GLU A 71 2.55 -1.93 20.99
N ASN A 72 3.71 -2.59 20.90
CA ASN A 72 5.04 -1.99 20.92
C ASN A 72 5.48 -1.50 19.53
N GLY A 73 4.74 -1.90 18.48
CA GLY A 73 5.08 -1.62 17.09
C GLY A 73 6.08 -2.61 16.48
N ASP A 74 6.31 -3.74 17.14
CA ASP A 74 7.08 -4.86 16.62
C ASP A 74 6.16 -5.81 15.82
N ILE A 75 6.73 -6.61 14.92
CA ILE A 75 5.92 -7.52 14.09
C ILE A 75 5.27 -8.58 14.99
N ASP A 76 3.94 -8.71 14.92
CA ASP A 76 3.17 -9.81 15.53
C ASP A 76 3.40 -11.10 14.75
N GLN A 77 4.45 -11.84 15.11
CA GLN A 77 4.84 -13.06 14.41
C GLN A 77 3.74 -14.14 14.45
N GLU A 78 2.95 -14.21 15.50
CA GLU A 78 1.87 -15.20 15.60
C GLU A 78 0.76 -14.89 14.57
N MET A 79 0.39 -13.62 14.43
CA MET A 79 -0.56 -13.20 13.40
C MET A 79 0.02 -13.39 12.00
N VAL A 80 1.30 -13.08 11.76
CA VAL A 80 1.98 -13.37 10.48
C VAL A 80 1.88 -14.83 10.12
N ASN A 81 2.17 -15.73 11.07
CA ASN A 81 2.08 -17.17 10.88
C ASN A 81 0.67 -17.61 10.47
N ARG A 82 -0.36 -17.12 11.17
CA ARG A 82 -1.77 -17.42 10.84
C ARG A 82 -2.18 -16.93 9.46
N LEU A 83 -1.73 -15.73 9.08
CA LEU A 83 -2.00 -15.15 7.75
C LEU A 83 -1.34 -15.96 6.65
N VAL A 84 -0.07 -16.38 6.83
CA VAL A 84 0.67 -17.20 5.86
C VAL A 84 0.04 -18.59 5.75
N ASP A 85 -0.31 -19.24 6.87
CA ASP A 85 -0.98 -20.54 6.88
C ASP A 85 -2.29 -20.48 6.06
N ARG A 86 -3.11 -19.45 6.31
CA ARG A 86 -4.37 -19.24 5.59
C ARG A 86 -4.15 -18.96 4.11
N ALA A 87 -3.16 -18.14 3.77
CA ALA A 87 -2.84 -17.81 2.38
C ALA A 87 -2.45 -19.07 1.59
N ILE A 88 -1.53 -19.89 2.13
CA ILE A 88 -1.08 -21.13 1.50
C ILE A 88 -2.23 -22.16 1.42
N GLU A 89 -3.06 -22.27 2.46
CA GLU A 89 -4.24 -23.15 2.49
C GLU A 89 -5.20 -22.89 1.33
N TYR A 90 -5.32 -21.61 0.90
CA TYR A 90 -6.19 -21.20 -0.20
C TYR A 90 -5.45 -21.00 -1.53
N GLY A 91 -4.21 -21.45 -1.63
CA GLY A 91 -3.45 -21.54 -2.87
C GLY A 91 -2.62 -20.32 -3.22
N VAL A 92 -2.48 -19.33 -2.32
CA VAL A 92 -1.49 -18.25 -2.49
C VAL A 92 -0.10 -18.85 -2.30
N ASN A 93 0.77 -18.67 -3.31
CA ASN A 93 2.10 -19.26 -3.27
C ASN A 93 3.23 -18.27 -3.61
N TYR A 94 2.96 -16.99 -3.80
CA TYR A 94 3.98 -15.97 -4.08
C TYR A 94 4.04 -14.97 -2.92
N PHE A 95 5.21 -14.85 -2.27
CA PHE A 95 5.45 -13.97 -1.13
C PHE A 95 6.56 -12.98 -1.46
N ASP A 96 6.20 -11.68 -1.51
CA ASP A 96 7.10 -10.60 -1.89
C ASP A 96 7.56 -9.79 -0.68
N THR A 97 8.85 -9.84 -0.40
CA THR A 97 9.49 -9.13 0.71
C THR A 97 10.68 -8.27 0.25
N SER A 98 11.42 -7.71 1.21
CA SER A 98 12.62 -6.90 0.97
C SER A 98 13.34 -6.63 2.29
N PRO A 99 14.68 -6.52 2.30
CA PRO A 99 15.44 -6.07 3.49
C PRO A 99 15.10 -4.64 3.92
N ALA A 100 14.42 -3.84 3.08
CA ALA A 100 13.98 -2.49 3.43
C ALA A 100 12.59 -2.43 4.09
N TYR A 101 11.83 -3.53 4.12
CA TYR A 101 10.45 -3.53 4.62
C TYR A 101 10.39 -3.71 6.13
N CYS A 102 9.35 -3.16 6.78
CA CYS A 102 9.11 -3.29 8.23
C CYS A 102 10.36 -2.96 9.06
N LYS A 103 11.04 -1.86 8.78
CA LYS A 103 12.29 -1.44 9.45
C LYS A 103 13.41 -2.50 9.39
N GLY A 104 13.44 -3.30 8.33
CA GLY A 104 14.42 -4.36 8.12
C GLY A 104 14.00 -5.75 8.64
N MET A 105 12.83 -5.87 9.24
CA MET A 105 12.38 -7.12 9.89
C MET A 105 11.48 -8.00 9.01
N SER A 106 11.08 -7.53 7.81
CA SER A 106 10.12 -8.26 6.99
C SER A 106 10.65 -9.61 6.51
N GLU A 107 11.91 -9.69 6.05
CA GLU A 107 12.51 -10.95 5.61
C GLU A 107 12.55 -11.98 6.74
N HIS A 108 12.96 -11.56 7.94
CA HIS A 108 13.01 -12.40 9.13
C HIS A 108 11.64 -13.00 9.47
N ALA A 109 10.63 -12.15 9.58
CA ALA A 109 9.27 -12.60 9.91
C ALA A 109 8.68 -13.50 8.81
N THR A 110 8.95 -13.19 7.54
CA THR A 110 8.53 -13.99 6.39
C THR A 110 9.22 -15.36 6.40
N GLY A 111 10.54 -15.39 6.67
CA GLY A 111 11.32 -16.62 6.77
C GLY A 111 10.80 -17.57 7.86
N ILE A 112 10.53 -17.03 9.06
CA ILE A 112 9.93 -17.82 10.16
C ILE A 112 8.58 -18.42 9.74
N ALA A 113 7.71 -17.63 9.13
CA ALA A 113 6.37 -18.10 8.76
C ALA A 113 6.42 -19.16 7.65
N LEU A 114 7.23 -18.93 6.60
CA LEU A 114 7.32 -19.81 5.44
C LEU A 114 8.08 -21.11 5.75
N SER A 115 9.10 -21.09 6.62
CA SER A 115 9.85 -22.31 6.99
C SER A 115 8.99 -23.38 7.69
N ARG A 116 7.79 -23.05 8.11
CA ARG A 116 6.79 -23.97 8.67
C ARG A 116 6.11 -24.84 7.62
N HIS A 117 6.28 -24.49 6.33
CA HIS A 117 5.66 -25.16 5.19
C HIS A 117 6.72 -25.83 4.29
N PRO A 118 6.37 -26.89 3.54
CA PRO A 118 7.27 -27.47 2.56
C PRO A 118 7.72 -26.43 1.53
N ARG A 119 9.03 -26.37 1.23
CA ARG A 119 9.65 -25.35 0.38
C ARG A 119 9.09 -25.28 -1.05
N ASP A 120 8.56 -26.39 -1.55
CA ASP A 120 7.92 -26.53 -2.87
C ASP A 120 6.51 -25.95 -2.95
N LYS A 121 5.92 -25.51 -1.83
CA LYS A 121 4.57 -24.93 -1.78
C LYS A 121 4.52 -23.45 -1.99
N TYR A 122 5.67 -22.76 -2.03
CA TYR A 122 5.70 -21.31 -2.15
C TYR A 122 6.94 -20.81 -2.90
N PHE A 123 6.81 -19.62 -3.44
CA PHE A 123 7.87 -18.84 -4.07
C PHE A 123 8.22 -17.64 -3.20
N ILE A 124 9.51 -17.40 -3.01
CA ILE A 124 10.04 -16.24 -2.30
C ILE A 124 10.54 -15.22 -3.32
N ALA A 125 10.00 -14.00 -3.24
CA ALA A 125 10.52 -12.85 -3.94
C ALA A 125 11.17 -11.89 -2.94
N THR A 126 12.43 -11.51 -3.17
CA THR A 126 13.10 -10.45 -2.41
C THR A 126 13.94 -9.56 -3.32
N LYS A 127 14.52 -8.50 -2.75
CA LYS A 127 15.09 -7.41 -3.52
C LYS A 127 16.44 -6.97 -2.97
N LEU A 128 17.37 -6.60 -3.86
CA LEU A 128 18.60 -5.92 -3.46
C LEU A 128 18.31 -4.45 -3.20
N SER A 129 18.12 -4.08 -1.92
CA SER A 129 17.65 -2.76 -1.48
C SER A 129 18.79 -1.81 -1.08
N ASN A 130 19.85 -1.78 -1.84
CA ASN A 130 21.03 -0.93 -1.62
C ASN A 130 20.76 0.55 -1.95
N PHE A 131 19.81 1.19 -1.26
CA PHE A 131 19.38 2.57 -1.53
C PHE A 131 20.36 3.63 -1.03
N ALA A 132 20.92 3.43 0.16
CA ALA A 132 21.85 4.38 0.75
C ALA A 132 23.24 4.30 0.11
N GLU A 133 23.92 5.43 -0.08
CA GLU A 133 25.27 5.46 -0.68
C GLU A 133 26.27 4.57 0.06
N SER A 134 26.13 4.43 1.38
CA SER A 134 26.94 3.52 2.21
C SER A 134 26.79 2.06 1.83
N THR A 135 25.70 1.68 1.12
CA THR A 135 25.43 0.30 0.67
C THR A 135 25.78 0.06 -0.82
N TRP A 136 26.31 1.08 -1.53
CA TRP A 136 26.59 0.98 -2.96
C TRP A 136 27.87 0.23 -3.28
N SER A 137 28.78 0.06 -2.31
CA SER A 137 29.96 -0.77 -2.55
C SER A 137 29.58 -2.22 -2.85
N ARG A 138 30.40 -2.89 -3.67
CA ARG A 138 30.19 -4.31 -4.00
C ARG A 138 30.11 -5.18 -2.74
N SER A 139 31.01 -4.94 -1.76
CA SER A 139 31.05 -5.72 -0.53
C SER A 139 29.78 -5.59 0.31
N GLU A 140 29.27 -4.37 0.49
CA GLU A 140 28.05 -4.16 1.27
C GLU A 140 26.80 -4.69 0.55
N SER A 141 26.73 -4.53 -0.78
CA SER A 141 25.64 -5.11 -1.58
C SER A 141 25.63 -6.64 -1.55
N ILE A 142 26.80 -7.30 -1.64
CA ILE A 142 26.93 -8.76 -1.49
C ILE A 142 26.57 -9.22 -0.08
N LYS A 143 26.99 -8.49 0.95
CA LYS A 143 26.60 -8.77 2.34
C LYS A 143 25.09 -8.69 2.53
N MET A 144 24.42 -7.68 1.97
CA MET A 144 22.96 -7.57 1.98
C MET A 144 22.30 -8.76 1.25
N TYR A 145 22.80 -9.13 0.08
CA TYR A 145 22.34 -10.28 -0.69
C TYR A 145 22.40 -11.58 0.14
N HIS A 146 23.54 -11.89 0.76
CA HIS A 146 23.67 -13.09 1.58
C HIS A 146 22.84 -13.03 2.87
N ASN A 147 22.66 -11.84 3.45
CA ASN A 147 21.80 -11.69 4.64
C ASN A 147 20.34 -12.06 4.33
N SER A 148 19.84 -11.74 3.12
CA SER A 148 18.47 -12.14 2.73
C SER A 148 18.26 -13.65 2.78
N PHE A 149 19.23 -14.47 2.37
CA PHE A 149 19.12 -15.92 2.48
C PHE A 149 19.04 -16.38 3.93
N LYS A 150 19.84 -15.79 4.82
CA LYS A 150 19.85 -16.09 6.24
C LYS A 150 18.52 -15.73 6.89
N GLU A 151 18.02 -14.52 6.66
CA GLU A 151 16.77 -14.04 7.25
C GLU A 151 15.56 -14.82 6.72
N LEU A 152 15.56 -15.19 5.44
CA LEU A 152 14.52 -15.97 4.78
C LEU A 152 14.64 -17.48 5.02
N GLN A 153 15.71 -17.94 5.66
CA GLN A 153 15.97 -19.37 6.00
C GLN A 153 15.89 -20.27 4.76
N THR A 154 16.55 -19.87 3.66
CA THR A 154 16.48 -20.59 2.36
C THR A 154 17.83 -20.61 1.66
N ASP A 155 18.07 -21.66 0.84
CA ASP A 155 19.29 -21.82 0.05
C ASP A 155 19.18 -21.24 -1.36
N TYR A 156 17.97 -20.88 -1.81
CA TYR A 156 17.71 -20.25 -3.10
C TYR A 156 16.53 -19.29 -3.06
N ILE A 157 16.58 -18.26 -3.89
CA ILE A 157 15.53 -17.24 -4.08
C ILE A 157 14.81 -17.51 -5.40
N ASP A 158 13.49 -17.61 -5.39
CA ASP A 158 12.72 -17.86 -6.60
C ASP A 158 12.67 -16.62 -7.50
N TYR A 159 12.50 -15.41 -6.93
CA TYR A 159 12.37 -14.15 -7.65
C TYR A 159 13.25 -13.09 -6.99
N MET A 160 14.38 -12.73 -7.62
CA MET A 160 15.26 -11.68 -7.14
C MET A 160 15.08 -10.41 -7.99
N LEU A 161 14.93 -9.26 -7.31
CA LEU A 161 14.73 -7.97 -7.96
C LEU A 161 15.85 -6.98 -7.67
N LEU A 162 16.23 -6.22 -8.68
CA LEU A 162 16.87 -4.93 -8.49
C LEU A 162 15.80 -3.98 -7.93
N HIS A 163 16.03 -3.41 -6.76
CA HIS A 163 14.99 -2.67 -6.03
C HIS A 163 14.91 -1.20 -6.42
N GLY A 164 13.70 -0.73 -6.79
CA GLY A 164 13.39 0.69 -6.99
C GLY A 164 14.20 1.32 -8.11
N ILE A 165 14.23 0.67 -9.26
CA ILE A 165 14.90 1.18 -10.46
C ILE A 165 14.21 2.45 -10.94
N GLY A 166 14.98 3.48 -11.31
CA GLY A 166 14.52 4.80 -11.67
C GLY A 166 14.57 5.81 -10.51
N MET A 167 14.62 5.34 -9.25
CA MET A 167 14.88 6.24 -8.11
C MET A 167 16.31 6.77 -8.16
N GLY A 168 16.46 8.09 -8.21
CA GLY A 168 17.77 8.75 -8.37
C GLY A 168 18.35 8.68 -9.79
N GLY A 169 17.53 8.25 -10.78
CA GLY A 169 17.86 8.25 -12.19
C GLY A 169 18.99 7.32 -12.59
N MET A 170 19.52 7.54 -13.79
CA MET A 170 20.60 6.72 -14.37
C MET A 170 21.88 6.75 -13.51
N THR A 171 22.17 7.85 -12.84
CA THR A 171 23.37 7.97 -11.99
C THR A 171 23.32 7.00 -10.80
N ALA A 172 22.18 6.94 -10.10
CA ALA A 172 22.02 6.00 -8.99
C ALA A 172 22.03 4.55 -9.48
N TYR A 173 21.36 4.25 -10.61
CA TYR A 173 21.35 2.92 -11.19
C TYR A 173 22.79 2.45 -11.51
N ARG A 174 23.62 3.30 -12.19
CA ARG A 174 25.01 2.95 -12.50
C ARG A 174 25.80 2.60 -11.26
N LYS A 175 25.78 3.47 -10.25
CA LYS A 175 26.54 3.26 -8.99
C LYS A 175 26.09 2.02 -8.22
N ARG A 176 24.77 1.74 -8.20
CA ARG A 176 24.18 0.62 -7.46
C ARG A 176 24.39 -0.73 -8.11
N TYR A 177 24.50 -0.79 -9.44
CA TYR A 177 24.45 -2.07 -10.15
C TYR A 177 25.51 -2.26 -11.24
N LEU A 178 25.93 -1.20 -11.96
CA LEU A 178 26.89 -1.34 -13.06
C LEU A 178 28.34 -1.15 -12.57
N ASP A 179 28.66 0.03 -12.01
CA ASP A 179 30.02 0.42 -11.67
C ASP A 179 30.62 -0.48 -10.59
N ASN A 180 29.78 -1.04 -9.71
CA ASN A 180 30.18 -1.98 -8.67
C ASN A 180 30.09 -3.47 -9.11
N GLY A 181 29.67 -3.75 -10.33
CA GLY A 181 29.55 -5.11 -10.89
C GLY A 181 28.47 -5.99 -10.23
N MET A 182 27.47 -5.37 -9.56
CA MET A 182 26.40 -6.15 -8.91
C MET A 182 25.43 -6.75 -9.91
N LEU A 183 25.17 -6.12 -11.07
CA LEU A 183 24.34 -6.72 -12.10
C LEU A 183 24.93 -8.04 -12.60
N ASP A 184 26.23 -8.04 -12.94
CA ASP A 184 26.94 -9.26 -13.38
C ASP A 184 26.94 -10.33 -12.28
N PHE A 185 27.10 -9.91 -11.01
CA PHE A 185 27.01 -10.82 -9.87
C PHE A 185 25.65 -11.51 -9.82
N LEU A 186 24.54 -10.79 -9.88
CA LEU A 186 23.19 -11.35 -9.84
C LEU A 186 22.88 -12.24 -11.04
N ILE A 187 23.37 -11.89 -12.24
CA ILE A 187 23.27 -12.74 -13.43
C ILE A 187 24.01 -14.08 -13.21
N ASN A 188 25.21 -14.04 -12.60
CA ASN A 188 25.96 -15.24 -12.27
C ASN A 188 25.32 -16.08 -11.18
N GLU A 189 24.69 -15.46 -10.17
CA GLU A 189 23.91 -16.15 -9.16
C GLU A 189 22.68 -16.87 -9.76
N ARG A 190 22.02 -16.26 -10.77
CA ARG A 190 20.97 -16.93 -11.54
C ARG A 190 21.53 -18.14 -12.34
N LYS A 191 22.64 -17.97 -13.03
CA LYS A 191 23.31 -19.12 -13.74
C LYS A 191 23.70 -20.24 -12.79
N ALA A 192 24.06 -19.92 -11.55
CA ALA A 192 24.42 -20.89 -10.53
C ALA A 192 23.20 -21.52 -9.82
N GLY A 193 21.99 -21.09 -10.14
CA GLY A 193 20.73 -21.63 -9.58
C GLY A 193 20.39 -21.13 -8.18
N ARG A 194 21.15 -20.18 -7.60
CA ARG A 194 20.78 -19.55 -6.33
C ARG A 194 19.69 -18.50 -6.48
N ILE A 195 19.52 -17.95 -7.67
CA ILE A 195 18.38 -17.16 -8.11
C ILE A 195 17.71 -17.93 -9.24
N ARG A 196 16.39 -18.15 -9.18
CA ARG A 196 15.66 -18.83 -10.24
C ARG A 196 15.19 -17.86 -11.33
N ASN A 197 14.64 -16.70 -10.91
CA ASN A 197 14.16 -15.64 -11.80
C ASN A 197 14.79 -14.31 -11.38
N LEU A 198 15.32 -13.53 -12.31
CA LEU A 198 15.93 -12.22 -12.10
C LEU A 198 15.10 -11.14 -12.80
N GLY A 199 14.70 -10.13 -12.04
CA GLY A 199 13.93 -9.00 -12.54
C GLY A 199 14.26 -7.70 -11.81
N PHE A 200 13.42 -6.71 -11.96
CA PHE A 200 13.55 -5.44 -11.25
C PHE A 200 12.19 -4.86 -10.90
N SER A 201 12.14 -4.05 -9.84
CA SER A 201 10.99 -3.21 -9.53
C SER A 201 11.24 -1.79 -10.01
N TYR A 202 10.27 -1.19 -10.69
CA TYR A 202 10.40 0.12 -11.27
C TYR A 202 9.64 1.19 -10.45
N HIS A 203 10.37 2.27 -10.14
CA HIS A 203 9.83 3.52 -9.57
C HIS A 203 10.68 4.70 -10.04
N GLY A 204 10.10 5.64 -10.75
CA GLY A 204 10.79 6.90 -11.01
C GLY A 204 11.11 7.19 -12.48
N ASP A 205 12.36 7.46 -12.80
CA ASP A 205 12.74 7.99 -14.11
C ASP A 205 12.62 6.93 -15.20
N ILE A 206 11.79 7.23 -16.21
CA ILE A 206 11.46 6.31 -17.31
C ILE A 206 12.66 5.93 -18.15
N GLU A 207 13.65 6.83 -18.29
CA GLU A 207 14.87 6.54 -19.05
C GLU A 207 15.62 5.30 -18.53
N VAL A 208 15.57 5.04 -17.21
CA VAL A 208 16.21 3.88 -16.61
C VAL A 208 15.44 2.60 -16.92
N PHE A 209 14.11 2.67 -16.93
CA PHE A 209 13.24 1.56 -17.32
C PHE A 209 13.51 1.17 -18.79
N ASP A 210 13.46 2.15 -19.68
CA ASP A 210 13.67 1.93 -21.12
C ASP A 210 15.08 1.39 -21.39
N TYR A 211 16.09 1.91 -20.69
CA TYR A 211 17.45 1.40 -20.77
C TYR A 211 17.54 -0.08 -20.36
N LEU A 212 16.93 -0.47 -19.23
CA LEU A 212 16.94 -1.87 -18.80
C LEU A 212 16.18 -2.78 -19.76
N LEU A 213 15.08 -2.32 -20.34
CA LEU A 213 14.37 -3.07 -21.38
C LEU A 213 15.17 -3.20 -22.66
N SER A 214 15.99 -2.20 -23.03
CA SER A 214 16.89 -2.31 -24.20
C SER A 214 17.95 -3.40 -24.03
N LEU A 215 18.29 -3.74 -22.80
CA LEU A 215 19.24 -4.83 -22.47
C LEU A 215 18.57 -6.21 -22.35
N HIS A 216 17.25 -6.32 -22.64
CA HIS A 216 16.52 -7.57 -22.42
C HIS A 216 17.11 -8.74 -23.24
N ASP A 217 17.55 -8.50 -24.48
CA ASP A 217 18.11 -9.56 -25.31
C ASP A 217 19.42 -10.15 -24.76
N GLU A 218 20.16 -9.38 -23.97
CA GLU A 218 21.39 -9.80 -23.32
C GLU A 218 21.14 -10.41 -21.95
N ILE A 219 20.36 -9.72 -21.10
CA ILE A 219 20.13 -10.08 -19.70
C ILE A 219 19.05 -11.16 -19.59
N LYS A 220 18.01 -11.11 -20.46
CA LYS A 220 16.82 -11.96 -20.38
C LYS A 220 16.12 -11.77 -19.03
N TRP A 221 15.52 -10.60 -18.84
CA TRP A 221 14.67 -10.34 -17.66
C TRP A 221 13.53 -11.34 -17.61
N ASP A 222 13.39 -12.06 -16.49
CA ASP A 222 12.37 -13.07 -16.31
C ASP A 222 11.00 -12.46 -15.95
N PHE A 223 11.01 -11.29 -15.33
CA PHE A 223 9.81 -10.53 -14.93
C PHE A 223 10.18 -9.09 -14.58
N VAL A 224 9.16 -8.20 -14.51
CA VAL A 224 9.33 -6.83 -14.02
C VAL A 224 8.17 -6.46 -13.11
N GLN A 225 8.47 -5.85 -11.96
CA GLN A 225 7.47 -5.36 -11.03
C GLN A 225 7.15 -3.89 -11.30
N ILE A 226 5.87 -3.61 -11.61
CA ILE A 226 5.38 -2.26 -11.94
C ILE A 226 4.16 -1.91 -11.09
N GLN A 227 3.93 -0.62 -10.88
CA GLN A 227 2.70 -0.09 -10.32
C GLN A 227 1.61 -0.11 -11.41
N LEU A 228 0.47 -0.75 -11.12
CA LEU A 228 -0.66 -0.81 -12.03
C LEU A 228 -1.99 -0.91 -11.29
N ASN A 229 -2.91 0.01 -11.59
CA ASN A 229 -4.29 0.02 -11.16
C ASN A 229 -5.10 0.89 -12.14
N TYR A 230 -6.42 0.94 -12.01
CA TYR A 230 -7.28 1.67 -12.95
C TYR A 230 -7.10 3.19 -12.94
N LEU A 231 -6.53 3.79 -11.87
CA LEU A 231 -6.22 5.21 -11.83
C LEU A 231 -4.87 5.51 -12.51
N ASP A 232 -3.81 4.74 -12.17
CA ASP A 232 -2.48 4.95 -12.73
C ASP A 232 -2.37 4.51 -14.19
N TRP A 233 -3.34 3.76 -14.70
CA TRP A 233 -3.35 3.30 -16.08
C TRP A 233 -3.19 4.49 -17.05
N HIS A 234 -4.01 5.52 -16.91
CA HIS A 234 -3.98 6.71 -17.75
C HIS A 234 -3.52 7.98 -17.04
N PHE A 235 -3.59 8.04 -15.70
CA PHE A 235 -3.48 9.31 -14.97
C PHE A 235 -2.25 9.43 -14.06
N ALA A 236 -1.35 8.44 -14.02
CA ALA A 236 -0.18 8.49 -13.15
C ALA A 236 0.68 9.75 -13.42
N LYS A 237 0.92 10.08 -14.69
CA LYS A 237 1.67 11.27 -15.10
C LYS A 237 0.96 12.58 -14.77
N GLN A 238 -0.37 12.61 -14.78
CA GLN A 238 -1.15 13.80 -14.41
C GLN A 238 -1.13 14.04 -12.90
N ILE A 239 -1.09 12.95 -12.10
CA ILE A 239 -0.96 13.04 -10.64
C ILE A 239 0.42 13.58 -10.28
N ASN A 240 1.46 13.14 -11.00
CA ASN A 240 2.83 13.60 -10.85
C ASN A 240 3.57 13.47 -12.19
N GLU A 241 4.11 14.56 -12.72
CA GLU A 241 4.80 14.62 -14.02
C GLU A 241 5.95 13.61 -14.17
N ARG A 242 6.55 13.18 -13.08
CA ARG A 242 7.64 12.20 -13.05
C ARG A 242 7.18 10.75 -13.00
N ASN A 243 5.88 10.51 -12.78
CA ASN A 243 5.32 9.16 -12.87
C ASN A 243 5.07 8.80 -14.34
N THR A 244 5.08 7.52 -14.62
CA THR A 244 4.75 6.99 -15.95
C THR A 244 3.42 6.25 -15.87
N ASN A 245 2.54 6.49 -16.83
CA ASN A 245 1.26 5.77 -16.92
C ASN A 245 1.50 4.27 -17.05
N ALA A 246 0.72 3.50 -16.30
CA ALA A 246 0.87 2.05 -16.25
C ALA A 246 0.63 1.39 -17.61
N GLU A 247 -0.20 2.00 -18.45
CA GLU A 247 -0.41 1.57 -19.84
C GLU A 247 0.90 1.50 -20.63
N TYR A 248 1.75 2.54 -20.55
CA TYR A 248 3.05 2.53 -21.20
C TYR A 248 3.93 1.39 -20.68
N LEU A 249 4.06 1.28 -19.35
CA LEU A 249 4.91 0.28 -18.72
C LEU A 249 4.48 -1.14 -19.09
N TYR A 250 3.19 -1.43 -18.99
CA TYR A 250 2.65 -2.73 -19.33
C TYR A 250 2.85 -3.06 -20.82
N ASN A 251 2.57 -2.11 -21.72
CA ASN A 251 2.69 -2.33 -23.17
C ASN A 251 4.14 -2.55 -23.59
N GLU A 252 5.12 -1.87 -22.99
CA GLU A 252 6.53 -2.09 -23.27
C GLU A 252 7.02 -3.48 -22.81
N LEU A 253 6.49 -3.97 -21.68
CA LEU A 253 6.73 -5.35 -21.24
C LEU A 253 6.05 -6.37 -22.17
N ALA A 254 4.80 -6.08 -22.56
CA ALA A 254 4.03 -6.94 -23.46
C ALA A 254 4.69 -7.14 -24.83
N LYS A 255 5.24 -6.08 -25.43
CA LYS A 255 6.01 -6.15 -26.69
C LYS A 255 7.18 -7.12 -26.64
N ARG A 256 7.73 -7.34 -25.44
CA ARG A 256 8.91 -8.21 -25.21
C ARG A 256 8.53 -9.56 -24.59
N GLY A 257 7.25 -9.79 -24.33
CA GLY A 257 6.78 -11.01 -23.67
C GLY A 257 7.26 -11.14 -22.21
N ILE A 258 7.63 -10.03 -21.55
CA ILE A 258 8.11 -10.03 -20.16
C ILE A 258 6.90 -9.97 -19.22
N PRO A 259 6.67 -10.97 -18.36
CA PRO A 259 5.56 -10.93 -17.42
C PRO A 259 5.74 -9.82 -16.37
N SER A 260 4.62 -9.23 -15.93
CA SER A 260 4.61 -8.21 -14.91
C SER A 260 4.12 -8.74 -13.56
N VAL A 261 4.78 -8.33 -12.49
CA VAL A 261 4.30 -8.44 -11.11
C VAL A 261 3.72 -7.09 -10.72
N ILE A 262 2.50 -7.06 -10.20
CA ILE A 262 1.83 -5.80 -9.93
C ILE A 262 1.98 -5.40 -8.47
N MET A 263 2.53 -4.20 -8.23
CA MET A 263 2.50 -3.52 -6.94
C MET A 263 1.49 -2.38 -6.95
N GLU A 264 1.10 -1.92 -5.76
CA GLU A 264 0.16 -0.79 -5.56
C GLU A 264 -1.20 -0.95 -6.28
N PRO A 265 -1.81 -2.15 -6.32
CA PRO A 265 -3.10 -2.32 -6.97
C PRO A 265 -4.20 -1.48 -6.32
N LEU A 266 -4.04 -1.14 -5.03
CA LEU A 266 -4.96 -0.30 -4.26
C LEU A 266 -4.43 1.11 -3.96
N LEU A 267 -3.27 1.52 -4.47
CA LEU A 267 -2.63 2.81 -4.13
C LEU A 267 -2.59 3.06 -2.61
N GLY A 268 -2.01 2.11 -1.86
CA GLY A 268 -1.94 2.19 -0.40
C GLY A 268 -3.30 2.14 0.30
N GLY A 269 -4.33 1.63 -0.36
CA GLY A 269 -5.71 1.54 0.14
C GLY A 269 -6.65 2.64 -0.36
N ARG A 270 -6.17 3.63 -1.13
CA ARG A 270 -7.01 4.70 -1.69
C ARG A 270 -8.14 4.17 -2.57
N LEU A 271 -7.90 3.12 -3.32
CA LEU A 271 -8.89 2.48 -4.20
C LEU A 271 -9.82 1.50 -3.46
N ALA A 272 -9.53 1.17 -2.21
CA ALA A 272 -10.43 0.43 -1.33
C ALA A 272 -11.39 1.35 -0.56
N LYS A 273 -10.99 2.62 -0.36
CA LYS A 273 -11.76 3.63 0.37
C LYS A 273 -11.94 4.89 -0.47
N VAL A 274 -12.86 4.81 -1.41
CA VAL A 274 -13.26 5.92 -2.31
C VAL A 274 -14.38 6.76 -1.68
N ASN A 275 -14.75 7.91 -2.29
CA ASN A 275 -15.86 8.70 -1.81
C ASN A 275 -17.21 7.95 -1.92
N SER A 276 -18.24 8.42 -1.19
CA SER A 276 -19.52 7.74 -1.10
C SER A 276 -20.24 7.62 -2.46
N HIS A 277 -20.11 8.61 -3.34
CA HIS A 277 -20.72 8.59 -4.66
C HIS A 277 -20.08 7.50 -5.52
N ILE A 278 -18.76 7.47 -5.62
CA ILE A 278 -18.03 6.42 -6.34
C ILE A 278 -18.32 5.04 -5.74
N ALA A 279 -18.33 4.93 -4.39
CA ALA A 279 -18.65 3.69 -3.72
C ALA A 279 -20.06 3.17 -4.11
N SER A 280 -21.06 4.06 -4.15
CA SER A 280 -22.41 3.70 -4.59
C SER A 280 -22.42 3.18 -6.02
N ARG A 281 -21.79 3.87 -6.96
CA ARG A 281 -21.68 3.43 -8.37
C ARG A 281 -21.06 2.05 -8.51
N LEU A 282 -19.99 1.76 -7.77
CA LEU A 282 -19.31 0.45 -7.76
C LEU A 282 -20.22 -0.65 -7.17
N LYS A 283 -20.95 -0.33 -6.09
CA LYS A 283 -21.87 -1.24 -5.41
C LYS A 283 -23.15 -1.48 -6.18
N GLU A 284 -23.67 -0.50 -6.90
CA GLU A 284 -24.83 -0.68 -7.81
C GLU A 284 -24.54 -1.70 -8.90
N ARG A 285 -23.29 -1.73 -9.41
CA ARG A 285 -22.88 -2.67 -10.47
C ARG A 285 -22.62 -4.08 -9.93
N GLU A 286 -21.99 -4.22 -8.75
CA GLU A 286 -21.73 -5.50 -8.06
C GLU A 286 -21.93 -5.35 -6.54
N PRO A 287 -23.17 -5.47 -6.03
CA PRO A 287 -23.50 -5.25 -4.62
C PRO A 287 -22.73 -6.13 -3.63
N GLU A 288 -22.49 -7.39 -4.00
CA GLU A 288 -21.92 -8.42 -3.14
C GLU A 288 -20.38 -8.33 -3.02
N ARG A 289 -19.71 -7.59 -3.94
CA ARG A 289 -18.26 -7.51 -3.94
C ARG A 289 -17.75 -6.27 -3.21
N SER A 290 -16.56 -6.38 -2.61
CA SER A 290 -15.91 -5.23 -1.98
C SER A 290 -15.49 -4.18 -3.02
N ILE A 291 -15.31 -2.93 -2.56
CA ILE A 291 -14.76 -1.86 -3.40
C ILE A 291 -13.34 -2.22 -3.87
N ALA A 292 -12.54 -2.83 -3.00
CA ALA A 292 -11.17 -3.25 -3.31
C ALA A 292 -11.12 -4.28 -4.44
N SER A 293 -12.11 -5.17 -4.54
CA SER A 293 -12.15 -6.23 -5.55
C SER A 293 -12.12 -5.70 -6.98
N TRP A 294 -12.64 -4.50 -7.24
CA TRP A 294 -12.59 -3.87 -8.56
C TRP A 294 -11.15 -3.60 -9.01
N ALA A 295 -10.33 -3.04 -8.13
CA ALA A 295 -8.93 -2.75 -8.44
C ALA A 295 -8.07 -4.02 -8.55
N PHE A 296 -8.33 -5.02 -7.71
CA PHE A 296 -7.66 -6.32 -7.80
C PHE A 296 -7.99 -7.03 -9.12
N ARG A 297 -9.26 -7.12 -9.47
CA ARG A 297 -9.67 -7.75 -10.74
C ARG A 297 -9.21 -6.95 -11.96
N TYR A 298 -9.19 -5.60 -11.86
CA TYR A 298 -8.60 -4.77 -12.91
C TYR A 298 -7.17 -5.20 -13.21
N ALA A 299 -6.31 -5.21 -12.19
CA ALA A 299 -4.91 -5.61 -12.36
C ALA A 299 -4.77 -7.06 -12.87
N GLY A 300 -5.58 -7.99 -12.35
CA GLY A 300 -5.55 -9.40 -12.75
C GLY A 300 -6.11 -9.69 -14.16
N THR A 301 -6.88 -8.75 -14.75
CA THR A 301 -7.47 -8.95 -16.09
C THR A 301 -6.43 -9.00 -17.20
N PHE A 302 -5.29 -8.35 -17.03
CA PHE A 302 -4.26 -8.29 -18.06
C PHE A 302 -3.50 -9.62 -18.19
N PRO A 303 -3.40 -10.21 -19.41
CA PRO A 303 -2.87 -11.57 -19.60
C PRO A 303 -1.41 -11.78 -19.16
N LEU A 304 -0.56 -10.75 -19.28
CA LEU A 304 0.87 -10.83 -18.91
C LEU A 304 1.12 -10.50 -17.42
N VAL A 305 0.09 -10.26 -16.65
CA VAL A 305 0.23 -10.13 -15.20
C VAL A 305 0.41 -11.52 -14.60
N LEU A 306 1.57 -11.74 -14.00
CA LEU A 306 1.93 -12.99 -13.34
C LEU A 306 1.26 -13.09 -11.96
N THR A 307 1.34 -12.03 -11.17
CA THR A 307 0.73 -11.95 -9.83
C THR A 307 0.46 -10.51 -9.43
N VAL A 308 -0.56 -10.30 -8.60
CA VAL A 308 -0.96 -9.00 -8.07
C VAL A 308 -0.71 -8.99 -6.56
N LEU A 309 0.22 -8.15 -6.12
CA LEU A 309 0.66 -8.10 -4.72
C LEU A 309 -0.34 -7.33 -3.86
N SER A 310 -0.69 -7.89 -2.72
CA SER A 310 -1.49 -7.21 -1.70
C SER A 310 -0.85 -7.31 -0.33
N GLY A 311 -0.76 -6.18 0.38
CA GLY A 311 -0.34 -6.11 1.77
C GLY A 311 -1.54 -6.38 2.70
N MET A 312 -1.76 -7.64 3.02
CA MET A 312 -2.92 -8.10 3.79
C MET A 312 -2.58 -8.16 5.28
N THR A 313 -2.72 -7.03 5.98
CA THR A 313 -2.37 -6.89 7.41
C THR A 313 -3.33 -7.64 8.33
N TYR A 314 -4.60 -7.82 7.93
CA TYR A 314 -5.65 -8.46 8.74
C TYR A 314 -6.25 -9.65 7.99
N MET A 315 -6.82 -10.59 8.74
CA MET A 315 -7.45 -11.79 8.18
C MET A 315 -8.62 -11.45 7.24
N GLU A 316 -9.35 -10.37 7.54
CA GLU A 316 -10.43 -9.86 6.72
C GLU A 316 -9.94 -9.40 5.35
N HIS A 317 -8.77 -8.72 5.29
CA HIS A 317 -8.15 -8.33 4.02
C HIS A 317 -7.80 -9.55 3.18
N LEU A 318 -7.20 -10.57 3.81
CA LEU A 318 -6.84 -11.81 3.13
C LEU A 318 -8.08 -12.53 2.60
N ASN A 319 -9.11 -12.70 3.43
CA ASN A 319 -10.34 -13.38 3.03
C ASN A 319 -11.06 -12.65 1.89
N ASP A 320 -11.17 -11.31 1.93
CA ASP A 320 -11.76 -10.52 0.85
C ASP A 320 -10.98 -10.66 -0.47
N ASN A 321 -9.64 -10.56 -0.40
CA ASN A 321 -8.80 -10.69 -1.59
C ASN A 321 -8.83 -12.09 -2.19
N LEU A 322 -8.91 -13.13 -1.36
CA LEU A 322 -9.11 -14.51 -1.82
C LEU A 322 -10.40 -14.63 -2.64
N THR A 323 -11.51 -13.96 -2.25
CA THR A 323 -12.76 -14.00 -3.04
C THR A 323 -12.63 -13.35 -4.42
N SER A 324 -11.66 -12.46 -4.59
CA SER A 324 -11.42 -11.78 -5.87
C SER A 324 -10.72 -12.67 -6.90
N TYR A 325 -9.95 -13.68 -6.43
CA TYR A 325 -9.11 -14.52 -7.27
C TYR A 325 -9.41 -16.03 -7.18
N SER A 326 -10.39 -16.43 -6.37
CA SER A 326 -10.74 -17.85 -6.16
C SER A 326 -12.26 -18.09 -6.11
N PRO A 327 -12.93 -18.30 -7.27
CA PRO A 327 -12.42 -18.27 -8.63
C PRO A 327 -12.25 -16.82 -9.16
N PHE A 328 -11.25 -16.62 -9.99
CA PHE A 328 -11.04 -15.35 -10.66
C PHE A 328 -12.04 -15.14 -11.81
N LYS A 329 -12.63 -13.93 -11.85
CA LYS A 329 -13.47 -13.48 -12.96
C LYS A 329 -12.85 -12.19 -13.50
N PRO A 330 -12.24 -12.23 -14.70
CA PRO A 330 -11.72 -11.02 -15.33
C PRO A 330 -12.83 -10.00 -15.56
N LEU A 331 -12.45 -8.73 -15.62
CA LEU A 331 -13.37 -7.66 -15.97
C LEU A 331 -13.69 -7.71 -17.46
N SER A 332 -14.94 -7.40 -17.83
CA SER A 332 -15.35 -7.19 -19.21
C SER A 332 -14.84 -5.84 -19.74
N ASP A 333 -14.88 -5.67 -21.07
CA ASP A 333 -14.54 -4.37 -21.69
C ASP A 333 -15.43 -3.24 -21.15
N ASP A 334 -16.72 -3.51 -20.91
CA ASP A 334 -17.64 -2.54 -20.30
C ASP A 334 -17.26 -2.17 -18.87
N ASP A 335 -16.69 -3.12 -18.10
CA ASP A 335 -16.18 -2.86 -16.75
C ASP A 335 -14.90 -2.03 -16.79
N LEU A 336 -14.02 -2.27 -17.76
CA LEU A 336 -12.81 -1.47 -17.95
C LEU A 336 -13.15 -0.03 -18.32
N ILE A 337 -14.10 0.19 -19.25
CA ILE A 337 -14.61 1.53 -19.61
C ILE A 337 -15.24 2.21 -18.38
N PHE A 338 -16.05 1.48 -17.62
CA PHE A 338 -16.66 2.00 -16.39
C PHE A 338 -15.61 2.44 -15.37
N LEU A 339 -14.54 1.67 -15.17
CA LEU A 339 -13.46 2.06 -14.25
C LEU A 339 -12.62 3.22 -14.76
N ASP A 340 -12.47 3.39 -16.07
CA ASP A 340 -11.84 4.60 -16.65
C ASP A 340 -12.68 5.86 -16.35
N ASP A 341 -14.01 5.77 -16.40
CA ASP A 341 -14.88 6.87 -16.00
C ASP A 341 -14.82 7.16 -14.49
N ILE A 342 -14.73 6.13 -13.65
CA ILE A 342 -14.49 6.27 -12.22
C ILE A 342 -13.13 6.96 -11.97
N ALA A 343 -12.09 6.59 -12.71
CA ALA A 343 -10.77 7.20 -12.60
C ALA A 343 -10.80 8.70 -12.96
N LYS A 344 -11.50 9.08 -14.04
CA LYS A 344 -11.71 10.50 -14.43
C LYS A 344 -12.43 11.28 -13.32
N GLU A 345 -13.46 10.68 -12.72
CA GLU A 345 -14.16 11.31 -11.60
C GLU A 345 -13.23 11.49 -10.39
N MET A 346 -12.43 10.47 -10.05
CA MET A 346 -11.43 10.58 -8.98
C MET A 346 -10.39 11.68 -9.24
N MET A 347 -9.98 11.88 -10.49
CA MET A 347 -9.06 12.95 -10.88
C MET A 347 -9.65 14.36 -10.71
N SER A 348 -10.98 14.49 -10.69
CA SER A 348 -11.64 15.77 -10.38
C SER A 348 -11.55 16.15 -8.89
N LEU A 349 -11.19 15.20 -8.01
CA LEU A 349 -11.01 15.41 -6.58
C LEU A 349 -9.58 15.85 -6.31
N ASN A 350 -9.39 17.00 -5.67
CA ASN A 350 -8.05 17.54 -5.35
C ASN A 350 -7.41 16.83 -4.17
N THR A 351 -7.16 15.51 -4.29
CA THR A 351 -6.50 14.70 -3.26
C THR A 351 -4.99 14.64 -3.45
N ILE A 352 -4.26 14.46 -2.34
CA ILE A 352 -2.80 14.29 -2.32
C ILE A 352 -2.48 12.82 -2.59
N PRO A 353 -1.56 12.47 -3.52
CA PRO A 353 -1.31 11.07 -3.90
C PRO A 353 -0.48 10.28 -2.87
N CYS A 354 -0.72 10.47 -1.57
CA CYS A 354 -0.06 9.72 -0.50
C CYS A 354 -0.66 8.30 -0.37
N ASN A 355 0.21 7.29 -0.37
CA ASN A 355 -0.13 5.87 -0.21
C ASN A 355 0.30 5.27 1.14
N ASP A 356 0.65 6.10 2.12
CA ASP A 356 1.07 5.69 3.47
C ASP A 356 2.24 4.70 3.52
N CYS A 357 3.17 4.79 2.59
CA CYS A 357 4.36 3.92 2.58
C CYS A 357 5.36 4.24 3.70
N LYS A 358 5.29 5.43 4.31
CA LYS A 358 6.12 5.92 5.42
C LYS A 358 7.62 6.08 5.14
N TYR A 359 8.06 6.01 3.88
CA TYR A 359 9.48 6.22 3.54
C TYR A 359 9.97 7.64 3.84
N CYS A 360 9.07 8.61 3.94
CA CYS A 360 9.38 9.98 4.38
C CYS A 360 9.57 10.12 5.90
N MET A 361 9.38 9.05 6.67
CA MET A 361 9.52 9.04 8.12
C MET A 361 10.86 8.43 8.57
N PRO A 362 11.40 8.82 9.75
CA PRO A 362 10.89 9.85 10.65
C PRO A 362 11.21 11.28 10.17
N CYS A 363 10.26 12.20 10.39
CA CYS A 363 10.55 13.62 10.21
C CYS A 363 11.44 14.13 11.36
N PRO A 364 12.57 14.84 11.09
CA PRO A 364 13.46 15.34 12.14
C PRO A 364 12.79 16.40 13.03
N TYR A 365 11.67 16.96 12.61
CA TYR A 365 10.89 17.94 13.38
C TYR A 365 9.63 17.31 14.02
N GLY A 366 9.53 16.00 14.06
CA GLY A 366 8.48 15.26 14.75
C GLY A 366 7.13 15.16 14.02
N ILE A 367 7.00 15.73 12.81
CA ILE A 367 5.74 15.74 12.08
C ILE A 367 5.37 14.32 11.64
N ASP A 368 4.10 13.94 11.84
CA ASP A 368 3.54 12.75 11.21
C ASP A 368 3.07 13.10 9.79
N ILE A 369 4.01 13.05 8.84
CA ILE A 369 3.77 13.44 7.45
C ILE A 369 2.59 12.67 6.85
N PRO A 370 2.54 11.33 6.86
CA PRO A 370 1.42 10.59 6.30
C PRO A 370 0.08 10.93 6.95
N ALA A 371 0.04 11.05 8.28
CA ALA A 371 -1.21 11.34 8.98
C ALA A 371 -1.83 12.68 8.52
N ASN A 372 -1.00 13.72 8.33
CA ASN A 372 -1.47 15.03 7.84
C ASN A 372 -2.05 14.92 6.42
N LEU A 373 -1.33 14.27 5.49
CA LEU A 373 -1.77 14.12 4.10
C LEU A 373 -3.03 13.26 3.97
N LEU A 374 -3.09 12.16 4.73
CA LEU A 374 -4.23 11.23 4.70
C LEU A 374 -5.48 11.83 5.36
N HIS A 375 -5.34 12.62 6.43
CA HIS A 375 -6.48 13.33 7.02
C HIS A 375 -7.13 14.28 6.00
N TYR A 376 -6.31 15.05 5.25
CA TYR A 376 -6.79 15.92 4.19
C TYR A 376 -7.60 15.13 3.15
N ASN A 377 -7.03 14.03 2.64
CA ASN A 377 -7.70 13.14 1.69
C ASN A 377 -8.99 12.53 2.23
N LYS A 378 -8.97 12.10 3.50
CA LYS A 378 -10.14 11.54 4.17
C LYS A 378 -11.30 12.53 4.18
N CYS A 379 -11.04 13.78 4.53
CA CYS A 379 -12.09 14.80 4.55
C CYS A 379 -12.70 15.07 3.16
N ILE A 380 -11.88 15.03 2.10
CA ILE A 380 -12.37 15.13 0.72
C ILE A 380 -13.25 13.92 0.37
N ASN A 381 -12.75 12.71 0.61
CA ASN A 381 -13.44 11.47 0.26
C ASN A 381 -14.76 11.27 1.03
N GLU A 382 -14.82 11.74 2.27
CA GLU A 382 -16.03 11.65 3.12
C GLU A 382 -17.00 12.82 2.92
N GLY A 383 -16.70 13.77 2.01
CA GLY A 383 -17.53 14.95 1.76
C GLY A 383 -17.51 15.98 2.91
N HIS A 384 -16.52 15.88 3.79
CA HIS A 384 -16.35 16.77 4.96
C HIS A 384 -15.31 17.88 4.72
N PHE A 385 -14.89 18.08 3.48
CA PHE A 385 -13.95 19.15 3.15
C PHE A 385 -14.68 20.49 3.01
N PRO A 386 -14.25 21.56 3.72
CA PRO A 386 -14.86 22.87 3.62
C PRO A 386 -14.42 23.55 2.31
N MET A 387 -15.26 23.46 1.27
CA MET A 387 -14.98 24.10 -0.03
C MET A 387 -15.12 25.62 0.08
N GLU A 388 -14.10 26.38 -0.26
CA GLU A 388 -14.11 27.86 -0.14
C GLU A 388 -15.27 28.53 -0.89
N ARG A 389 -15.63 28.02 -2.06
CA ARG A 389 -16.77 28.50 -2.85
C ARG A 389 -18.10 28.45 -2.09
N ASP A 390 -18.22 27.62 -1.07
CA ASP A 390 -19.45 27.46 -0.28
C ASP A 390 -19.49 28.41 0.92
N ALA A 391 -18.34 29.03 1.28
CA ALA A 391 -18.25 29.96 2.42
C ALA A 391 -19.13 31.20 2.21
N ASP A 392 -19.12 31.76 1.01
CA ASP A 392 -19.83 32.98 0.61
C ASP A 392 -20.97 32.67 -0.39
N ALA A 393 -21.38 31.40 -0.47
CA ALA A 393 -22.43 30.99 -1.39
C ALA A 393 -23.76 31.73 -1.10
N ALA A 394 -24.53 32.04 -2.15
CA ALA A 394 -25.85 32.65 -2.01
C ALA A 394 -26.83 31.72 -1.26
N SER A 395 -26.71 30.41 -1.41
CA SER A 395 -27.52 29.42 -0.73
C SER A 395 -27.20 29.33 0.76
N ALA A 396 -28.21 29.41 1.61
CA ALA A 396 -28.09 29.22 3.04
C ALA A 396 -27.60 27.81 3.39
N ASP A 397 -28.09 26.79 2.68
CA ASP A 397 -27.71 25.38 2.86
C ASP A 397 -26.22 25.15 2.57
N ALA A 398 -25.66 25.81 1.53
CA ALA A 398 -24.24 25.71 1.20
C ALA A 398 -23.37 26.33 2.31
N ARG A 399 -23.75 27.49 2.85
CA ARG A 399 -23.05 28.15 3.96
C ARG A 399 -23.11 27.31 5.24
N GLU A 400 -24.25 26.68 5.52
CA GLU A 400 -24.40 25.78 6.67
C GLU A 400 -23.53 24.51 6.49
N ALA A 401 -23.54 23.92 5.31
CA ALA A 401 -22.69 22.78 4.96
C ALA A 401 -21.21 23.12 5.14
N TYR A 402 -20.78 24.30 4.66
CA TYR A 402 -19.42 24.80 4.88
C TYR A 402 -19.07 24.93 6.36
N ALA A 403 -19.94 25.53 7.15
CA ALA A 403 -19.71 25.70 8.60
C ALA A 403 -19.59 24.35 9.33
N ARG A 404 -20.46 23.40 8.98
CA ARG A 404 -20.44 22.02 9.50
C ARG A 404 -19.15 21.30 9.09
N ASN A 405 -18.79 21.32 7.82
CA ASN A 405 -17.59 20.67 7.30
C ASN A 405 -16.30 21.27 7.89
N ARG A 406 -16.24 22.59 8.06
CA ARG A 406 -15.16 23.27 8.77
C ARG A 406 -14.97 22.75 10.18
N GLN A 407 -16.07 22.59 10.94
CA GLN A 407 -16.03 22.08 12.30
C GLN A 407 -15.57 20.61 12.34
N ILE A 408 -16.10 19.77 11.44
CA ILE A 408 -15.71 18.35 11.32
C ILE A 408 -14.23 18.24 10.97
N PHE A 409 -13.75 19.00 9.98
CA PHE A 409 -12.36 19.01 9.55
C PHE A 409 -11.42 19.32 10.72
N LEU A 410 -11.64 20.44 11.42
CA LEU A 410 -10.79 20.86 12.52
C LEU A 410 -10.81 19.88 13.70
N LEU A 411 -12.01 19.40 14.08
CA LEU A 411 -12.17 18.47 15.20
C LEU A 411 -11.47 17.12 14.91
N SER A 412 -11.64 16.60 13.70
CA SER A 412 -11.01 15.34 13.30
C SER A 412 -9.49 15.51 13.14
N TYR A 413 -9.01 16.66 12.67
CA TYR A 413 -7.58 16.98 12.58
C TYR A 413 -6.92 16.94 13.96
N ASP A 414 -7.49 17.68 14.92
CA ASP A 414 -6.95 17.79 16.29
C ASP A 414 -7.06 16.46 17.08
N ARG A 415 -8.02 15.59 16.74
CA ARG A 415 -8.17 14.26 17.37
C ARG A 415 -7.26 13.21 16.76
N SER A 416 -7.05 13.25 15.45
CA SER A 416 -6.28 12.23 14.72
C SER A 416 -4.79 12.48 14.76
N ILE A 417 -4.36 13.74 14.91
CA ILE A 417 -2.95 14.12 14.82
C ILE A 417 -2.59 14.95 16.07
N PRO A 418 -1.77 14.41 16.98
CA PRO A 418 -1.25 15.16 18.13
C PRO A 418 -0.67 16.51 17.70
N ARG A 419 -0.87 17.54 18.51
CA ARG A 419 -0.49 18.92 18.15
C ARG A 419 0.95 19.04 17.71
N GLU A 420 1.88 18.41 18.44
CA GLU A 420 3.30 18.38 18.17
C GLU A 420 3.69 17.64 16.88
N ARG A 421 2.74 16.97 16.25
CA ARG A 421 2.92 16.21 14.99
C ARG A 421 2.18 16.80 13.79
N GLN A 422 1.55 17.96 13.99
CA GLN A 422 0.78 18.63 12.94
C GLN A 422 1.69 19.36 11.93
N ALA A 423 1.10 19.70 10.77
CA ALA A 423 1.77 20.32 9.64
C ALA A 423 2.42 21.67 9.96
N THR A 424 1.93 22.40 10.96
CA THR A 424 2.41 23.70 11.42
C THR A 424 3.91 23.72 11.80
N TYR A 425 4.48 22.57 12.13
CA TYR A 425 5.92 22.46 12.47
C TYR A 425 6.82 22.24 11.25
N CYS A 426 6.25 22.23 10.02
CA CYS A 426 7.04 22.06 8.82
C CYS A 426 7.82 23.34 8.47
N ILE A 427 9.15 23.24 8.51
CA ILE A 427 10.05 24.35 8.14
C ILE A 427 10.46 24.35 6.66
N GLY A 428 9.91 23.44 5.84
CA GLY A 428 10.25 23.35 4.42
C GLY A 428 11.64 22.79 4.09
N CYS A 429 12.28 22.05 5.00
CA CYS A 429 13.67 21.57 4.84
C CYS A 429 13.89 20.58 3.69
N GLY A 430 12.83 20.00 3.10
CA GLY A 430 12.87 19.12 1.93
C GLY A 430 13.44 17.72 2.15
N ARG A 431 13.88 17.34 3.36
CA ARG A 431 14.53 16.04 3.62
C ARG A 431 13.62 14.82 3.33
N CYS A 432 12.29 14.99 3.42
CA CYS A 432 11.32 13.94 3.16
C CYS A 432 11.06 13.68 1.66
N ALA A 433 11.22 14.70 0.81
CA ALA A 433 10.85 14.64 -0.61
C ALA A 433 11.64 13.58 -1.41
N PRO A 434 12.96 13.41 -1.26
CA PRO A 434 13.73 12.37 -1.98
C PRO A 434 13.30 10.94 -1.67
N HIS A 435 12.68 10.72 -0.50
CA HIS A 435 12.24 9.40 -0.06
C HIS A 435 10.81 9.05 -0.49
N CYS A 436 10.09 9.99 -1.09
CA CYS A 436 8.70 9.76 -1.50
C CYS A 436 8.64 9.04 -2.87
N PRO A 437 8.19 7.77 -2.95
CA PRO A 437 8.05 7.07 -4.21
C PRO A 437 6.97 7.71 -5.11
N GLN A 438 5.97 8.37 -4.51
CA GLN A 438 4.94 9.12 -5.23
C GLN A 438 5.41 10.55 -5.59
N ARG A 439 6.64 10.91 -5.23
CA ARG A 439 7.27 12.22 -5.52
C ARG A 439 6.42 13.43 -5.17
N ILE A 440 5.65 13.32 -4.09
CA ILE A 440 4.87 14.41 -3.54
C ILE A 440 5.82 15.53 -3.11
N ASP A 441 5.52 16.77 -3.47
CA ASP A 441 6.14 17.93 -2.84
C ASP A 441 5.61 18.09 -1.42
N ILE A 442 6.13 17.24 -0.52
CA ILE A 442 5.65 17.12 0.85
C ILE A 442 5.73 18.46 1.60
N PRO A 443 6.81 19.27 1.52
CA PRO A 443 6.84 20.56 2.16
C PRO A 443 5.72 21.50 1.71
N HIS A 444 5.47 21.58 0.42
CA HIS A 444 4.39 22.39 -0.15
C HIS A 444 3.02 21.90 0.34
N GLU A 445 2.76 20.60 0.31
CA GLU A 445 1.48 20.03 0.76
C GLU A 445 1.24 20.24 2.25
N LEU A 446 2.28 20.11 3.08
CA LEU A 446 2.16 20.39 4.52
C LEU A 446 1.89 21.88 4.78
N GLN A 447 2.55 22.79 4.08
CA GLN A 447 2.27 24.23 4.17
C GLN A 447 0.85 24.56 3.73
N ARG A 448 0.37 23.94 2.65
CA ARG A 448 -1.01 24.09 2.17
C ARG A 448 -2.04 23.65 3.21
N ILE A 449 -1.79 22.51 3.87
CA ILE A 449 -2.65 22.01 4.97
C ILE A 449 -2.61 22.96 6.16
N ASP A 450 -1.42 23.43 6.56
CA ASP A 450 -1.27 24.38 7.68
C ASP A 450 -2.00 25.71 7.43
N HIS A 451 -1.84 26.28 6.25
CA HIS A 451 -2.57 27.49 5.84
C HIS A 451 -4.08 27.28 5.89
N LEU A 452 -4.57 26.12 5.41
CA LEU A 452 -5.99 25.78 5.49
C LEU A 452 -6.46 25.73 6.94
N VAL A 453 -5.76 24.98 7.80
CA VAL A 453 -6.09 24.82 9.22
C VAL A 453 -6.12 26.17 9.93
N ASP A 454 -5.10 27.02 9.71
CA ASP A 454 -5.01 28.36 10.32
C ASP A 454 -6.18 29.26 9.85
N LYS A 455 -6.48 29.26 8.55
CA LYS A 455 -7.63 29.99 7.98
C LYS A 455 -8.95 29.56 8.63
N LEU A 456 -9.18 28.25 8.73
CA LEU A 456 -10.41 27.69 9.29
C LEU A 456 -10.54 28.01 10.80
N ARG A 457 -9.43 27.96 11.55
CA ARG A 457 -9.39 28.34 12.97
C ARG A 457 -9.71 29.80 13.20
N LYS A 458 -9.15 30.69 12.36
CA LYS A 458 -9.45 32.15 12.41
C LYS A 458 -10.92 32.44 12.16
N GLN A 459 -11.58 31.68 11.28
CA GLN A 459 -13.00 31.83 11.00
C GLN A 459 -13.89 31.37 12.17
N VAL A 460 -13.47 30.38 12.96
CA VAL A 460 -14.19 29.95 14.18
C VAL A 460 -14.11 30.99 15.27
N ASN A 461 -12.94 31.66 15.40
CA ASN A 461 -12.67 32.62 16.47
C ASN A 461 -13.16 34.06 16.16
N LYS A 462 -13.72 34.34 14.97
CA LYS A 462 -14.36 35.63 14.72
C LYS A 462 -15.61 35.75 15.61
N PRO A 463 -15.71 36.82 16.45
CA PRO A 463 -16.90 37.04 17.24
C PRO A 463 -18.11 37.22 16.31
N LYS A 464 -19.25 36.58 16.68
CA LYS A 464 -20.51 36.61 15.90
C LYS A 464 -21.09 38.03 15.71
N TYR A 465 -20.48 39.06 16.29
CA TYR A 465 -20.95 40.46 16.34
C TYR A 465 -19.81 41.44 16.04
N ALA A 466 -19.06 41.29 14.98
CA ALA A 466 -18.35 42.39 14.37
C ALA A 466 -19.24 42.88 13.24
N THR A 467 -20.21 43.75 13.59
CA THR A 467 -20.83 44.65 12.61
C THR A 467 -19.81 45.74 12.30
N ASP A 468 -19.46 45.90 11.02
CA ASP A 468 -18.76 47.07 10.51
C ASP A 468 -19.54 48.36 10.79
#